data_96a0acee460f3087f9bb7dccc5983dfa
#
_entry.id   96a0acee460f3087f9bb7dccc5983dfa
#
_cell.length_a   1.000
_cell.length_b   1.000
_cell.length_c   1.000
_cell.angle_alpha   90.00
_cell.angle_beta   90.00
_cell.angle_gamma   90.00
#
_symmetry.space_group_name_H-M   'P 1'
#
loop_
_entity.id
_entity.type
_entity.pdbx_description
1 polymer ?
#
loop_
_entity_poly.entity_id
_entity_poly.type
_entity_poly.pdbx_seq_one_letter_code
_entity_poly.pdbx_strand_id
1 'polypeptide(L)'
;VSRNAWIIFAVICAAVLGTLVFVARQNRIDVGDVNTNKIITASEANGNIADHVYGSDAGKTILVEYGDFQCPACRSAFPLLTLLKIEFKDDLTFIFRNSPLTQIHPNAKAAAAAAEAAGLQGKFWEMHDKLFEKQDEWASAAAEKRLSFFVSMAKEAGVKDIEKFKADIESKRVNDKITYDLALARKDGVNSTPTIFLDGKRIDSETWADTEKFKSMIQESINKHKKDDDKKAEKKADDKEKAK
;
A
#
# COMPACT_ATOMS: atom_id res chain seq x y z
N VAL A 1 51.71 -14.20 9.36
CA VAL A 1 50.46 -14.98 9.47
C VAL A 1 50.62 -16.25 8.64
N SER A 2 50.41 -17.42 9.24
CA SER A 2 50.61 -18.70 8.54
C SER A 2 49.53 -18.90 7.44
N ARG A 3 49.91 -19.64 6.39
CA ARG A 3 48.96 -19.99 5.30
C ARG A 3 47.66 -20.64 5.83
N ASN A 4 47.75 -21.42 6.89
CA ASN A 4 46.63 -22.09 7.54
C ASN A 4 45.69 -21.06 8.21
N ALA A 5 46.20 -19.99 8.81
CA ALA A 5 45.38 -18.94 9.39
C ALA A 5 44.56 -18.19 8.35
N TRP A 6 45.12 -17.96 7.13
CA TRP A 6 44.37 -17.36 6.03
C TRP A 6 43.26 -18.27 5.49
N ILE A 7 43.51 -19.60 5.44
CA ILE A 7 42.52 -20.58 5.04
C ILE A 7 41.36 -20.61 6.06
N ILE A 8 41.68 -20.68 7.35
CA ILE A 8 40.65 -20.65 8.41
C ILE A 8 39.82 -19.35 8.34
N PHE A 9 40.46 -18.21 8.17
CA PHE A 9 39.79 -16.92 8.02
C PHE A 9 38.82 -16.91 6.80
N ALA A 10 39.27 -17.39 5.64
CA ALA A 10 38.44 -17.47 4.43
C ALA A 10 37.24 -18.40 4.64
N VAL A 11 37.38 -19.55 5.30
CA VAL A 11 36.30 -20.46 5.62
C VAL A 11 35.28 -19.82 6.55
N ILE A 12 35.73 -19.10 7.58
CA ILE A 12 34.85 -18.40 8.52
C ILE A 12 34.06 -17.31 7.76
N CYS A 13 34.72 -16.51 6.92
CA CYS A 13 34.07 -15.48 6.12
C CYS A 13 33.03 -16.09 5.16
N ALA A 14 33.34 -17.20 4.51
CA ALA A 14 32.42 -17.90 3.63
C ALA A 14 31.20 -18.45 4.40
N ALA A 15 31.40 -19.01 5.59
CA ALA A 15 30.34 -19.51 6.45
C ALA A 15 29.43 -18.36 6.94
N VAL A 16 30.00 -17.24 7.36
CA VAL A 16 29.24 -16.05 7.79
C VAL A 16 28.46 -15.48 6.62
N LEU A 17 29.07 -15.33 5.45
CA LEU A 17 28.36 -14.85 4.25
C LEU A 17 27.25 -15.81 3.82
N GLY A 18 27.51 -17.12 3.87
CA GLY A 18 26.51 -18.15 3.58
C GLY A 18 25.29 -18.08 4.52
N THR A 19 25.55 -17.95 5.83
CA THR A 19 24.48 -17.78 6.83
C THR A 19 23.72 -16.48 6.64
N LEU A 20 24.39 -15.36 6.35
CA LEU A 20 23.73 -14.08 6.07
C LEU A 20 22.84 -14.16 4.82
N VAL A 21 23.32 -14.77 3.74
CA VAL A 21 22.54 -14.97 2.51
C VAL A 21 21.36 -15.93 2.77
N PHE A 22 21.56 -17.00 3.54
CA PHE A 22 20.48 -17.92 3.90
C PHE A 22 19.39 -17.23 4.73
N VAL A 23 19.75 -16.49 5.78
CA VAL A 23 18.80 -15.73 6.60
C VAL A 23 18.09 -14.64 5.78
N ALA A 24 18.83 -13.93 4.92
CA ALA A 24 18.23 -12.93 4.04
C ALA A 24 17.23 -13.52 3.05
N ARG A 25 17.44 -14.75 2.58
CA ARG A 25 16.49 -15.47 1.70
C ARG A 25 15.26 -15.96 2.48
N GLN A 26 15.45 -16.48 3.69
CA GLN A 26 14.34 -16.92 4.54
C GLN A 26 13.39 -15.77 4.93
N ASN A 27 13.91 -14.56 5.08
CA ASN A 27 13.13 -13.39 5.44
C ASN A 27 12.49 -12.67 4.24
N ARG A 28 12.67 -13.17 3.02
CA ARG A 28 11.98 -12.59 1.85
C ARG A 28 10.54 -13.06 1.80
N ILE A 29 9.62 -12.11 1.84
CA ILE A 29 8.22 -12.37 1.55
C ILE A 29 8.11 -12.69 0.06
N ASP A 30 7.64 -13.89 -0.26
CA ASP A 30 7.37 -14.29 -1.63
C ASP A 30 5.95 -13.80 -2.02
N VAL A 31 5.90 -12.96 -3.03
CA VAL A 31 4.67 -12.41 -3.61
C VAL A 31 4.57 -12.76 -5.11
N GLY A 32 5.36 -13.73 -5.57
CA GLY A 32 5.47 -14.09 -7.00
C GLY A 32 4.12 -14.36 -7.67
N ASP A 33 3.25 -15.11 -7.02
CA ASP A 33 1.93 -15.50 -7.54
C ASP A 33 0.80 -14.53 -7.18
N VAL A 34 1.07 -13.46 -6.42
CA VAL A 34 0.05 -12.52 -5.98
C VAL A 34 -0.39 -11.62 -7.14
N ASN A 35 -1.69 -11.58 -7.43
CA ASN A 35 -2.24 -10.63 -8.38
C ASN A 35 -2.42 -9.26 -7.71
N THR A 36 -1.50 -8.34 -8.00
CA THR A 36 -1.48 -7.00 -7.41
C THR A 36 -2.62 -6.10 -7.89
N ASN A 37 -3.33 -6.50 -8.96
CA ASN A 37 -4.55 -5.81 -9.44
C ASN A 37 -5.83 -6.41 -8.84
N LYS A 38 -5.76 -6.87 -7.60
CA LYS A 38 -6.90 -7.35 -6.83
C LYS A 38 -6.75 -6.93 -5.38
N ILE A 39 -7.89 -6.88 -4.67
CA ILE A 39 -7.89 -6.75 -3.21
C ILE A 39 -7.16 -7.95 -2.62
N ILE A 40 -6.16 -7.70 -1.82
CA ILE A 40 -5.40 -8.74 -1.12
C ILE A 40 -6.03 -8.93 0.26
N THR A 41 -6.46 -10.14 0.53
CA THR A 41 -7.05 -10.51 1.81
C THR A 41 -6.01 -10.68 2.92
N ALA A 42 -6.45 -10.66 4.16
CA ALA A 42 -5.60 -10.91 5.32
C ALA A 42 -4.99 -12.32 5.27
N SER A 43 -3.70 -12.41 5.59
CA SER A 43 -2.91 -13.64 5.65
C SER A 43 -1.75 -13.46 6.63
N GLU A 44 -1.11 -14.55 7.06
CA GLU A 44 0.08 -14.47 7.91
C GLU A 44 1.21 -13.65 7.26
N ALA A 45 1.37 -13.76 5.94
CA ALA A 45 2.43 -13.05 5.20
C ALA A 45 2.29 -11.53 5.27
N ASN A 46 1.07 -11.00 5.38
CA ASN A 46 0.78 -9.56 5.50
C ASN A 46 0.34 -9.15 6.92
N GLY A 47 0.76 -9.90 7.95
CA GLY A 47 0.45 -9.60 9.34
C GLY A 47 -1.04 -9.73 9.69
N ASN A 48 -1.80 -10.50 8.93
CA ASN A 48 -3.27 -10.62 9.03
C ASN A 48 -3.97 -9.24 8.87
N ILE A 49 -3.45 -8.40 7.99
CA ILE A 49 -4.05 -7.11 7.61
C ILE A 49 -4.31 -7.13 6.09
N ALA A 50 -5.57 -7.07 5.70
CA ALA A 50 -5.98 -6.98 4.30
C ALA A 50 -5.61 -5.61 3.69
N ASP A 51 -5.75 -5.48 2.36
CA ASP A 51 -5.69 -4.15 1.73
C ASP A 51 -6.76 -3.23 2.30
N HIS A 52 -6.39 -1.95 2.45
CA HIS A 52 -7.34 -0.91 2.80
C HIS A 52 -8.05 -0.42 1.54
N VAL A 53 -9.35 -0.71 1.49
CA VAL A 53 -10.21 -0.35 0.36
C VAL A 53 -11.05 0.86 0.71
N TYR A 54 -11.17 1.80 -0.22
CA TYR A 54 -12.17 2.87 -0.20
C TYR A 54 -13.10 2.69 -1.41
N GLY A 55 -14.39 2.90 -1.19
CA GLY A 55 -15.41 2.72 -2.23
C GLY A 55 -15.91 1.29 -2.33
N SER A 56 -16.17 0.81 -3.53
CA SER A 56 -16.74 -0.52 -3.76
C SER A 56 -15.71 -1.62 -3.60
N ASP A 57 -15.96 -2.59 -2.73
CA ASP A 57 -15.18 -3.83 -2.63
C ASP A 57 -15.51 -4.86 -3.74
N ALA A 58 -16.64 -4.66 -4.41
CA ALA A 58 -17.07 -5.41 -5.58
C ALA A 58 -16.79 -4.69 -6.90
N GLY A 59 -16.19 -3.50 -6.85
CA GLY A 59 -15.84 -2.69 -8.02
C GLY A 59 -14.86 -3.43 -8.92
N LYS A 60 -15.11 -3.39 -10.23
CA LYS A 60 -14.23 -4.02 -11.22
C LYS A 60 -13.13 -3.10 -11.70
N THR A 61 -13.37 -1.79 -11.60
CA THR A 61 -12.36 -0.78 -11.84
C THR A 61 -11.53 -0.62 -10.57
N ILE A 62 -10.26 -0.97 -10.65
CA ILE A 62 -9.36 -0.98 -9.49
C ILE A 62 -8.27 0.07 -9.68
N LEU A 63 -8.22 1.01 -8.76
CA LEU A 63 -7.18 2.02 -8.66
C LEU A 63 -6.28 1.71 -7.47
N VAL A 64 -5.01 1.44 -7.72
CA VAL A 64 -4.01 1.16 -6.67
C VAL A 64 -3.03 2.31 -6.62
N GLU A 65 -2.86 2.90 -5.44
CA GLU A 65 -1.78 3.83 -5.13
C GLU A 65 -0.73 3.14 -4.26
N TYR A 66 0.53 3.14 -4.73
CA TYR A 66 1.68 2.91 -3.87
C TYR A 66 2.18 4.27 -3.38
N GLY A 67 1.92 4.54 -2.10
CA GLY A 67 2.12 5.85 -1.49
C GLY A 67 3.09 5.86 -0.32
N ASP A 68 3.66 7.04 -0.09
CA ASP A 68 4.53 7.35 1.05
C ASP A 68 3.98 8.60 1.73
N PHE A 69 3.58 8.47 2.99
CA PHE A 69 2.98 9.58 3.75
C PHE A 69 3.91 10.78 3.94
N GLN A 70 5.24 10.57 3.86
CA GLN A 70 6.20 11.68 3.98
C GLN A 70 6.56 12.29 2.61
N CYS A 71 6.19 11.65 1.50
CA CYS A 71 6.51 12.14 0.16
C CYS A 71 5.70 13.40 -0.19
N PRO A 72 6.35 14.53 -0.56
CA PRO A 72 5.64 15.75 -0.96
C PRO A 72 4.78 15.56 -2.21
N ALA A 73 5.22 14.72 -3.16
CA ALA A 73 4.44 14.43 -4.37
C ALA A 73 3.16 13.65 -4.06
N CYS A 74 3.19 12.70 -3.09
CA CYS A 74 1.98 12.00 -2.63
C CYS A 74 1.01 12.99 -1.97
N ARG A 75 1.51 13.92 -1.13
CA ARG A 75 0.69 14.97 -0.57
C ARG A 75 0.05 15.85 -1.65
N SER A 76 0.78 16.17 -2.71
CA SER A 76 0.23 16.95 -3.83
C SER A 76 -0.83 16.19 -4.62
N ALA A 77 -0.72 14.85 -4.73
CA ALA A 77 -1.72 14.00 -5.38
C ALA A 77 -2.96 13.76 -4.50
N PHE A 78 -2.82 13.82 -3.18
CA PHE A 78 -3.85 13.46 -2.20
C PHE A 78 -5.21 14.16 -2.43
N PRO A 79 -5.32 15.50 -2.68
CA PRO A 79 -6.60 16.16 -2.90
C PRO A 79 -7.34 15.61 -4.13
N LEU A 80 -6.62 15.36 -5.22
CA LEU A 80 -7.19 14.80 -6.44
C LEU A 80 -7.66 13.36 -6.22
N LEU A 81 -6.81 12.52 -5.63
CA LEU A 81 -7.19 11.13 -5.35
C LEU A 81 -8.37 11.05 -4.38
N THR A 82 -8.46 11.97 -3.43
CA THR A 82 -9.62 12.08 -2.53
C THR A 82 -10.89 12.46 -3.27
N LEU A 83 -10.81 13.42 -4.19
CA LEU A 83 -11.94 13.77 -5.05
C LEU A 83 -12.43 12.55 -5.85
N LEU A 84 -11.51 11.85 -6.52
CA LEU A 84 -11.85 10.73 -7.39
C LEU A 84 -12.41 9.52 -6.60
N LYS A 85 -11.80 9.18 -5.46
CA LYS A 85 -12.30 8.08 -4.61
C LYS A 85 -13.71 8.34 -4.07
N ILE A 86 -14.08 9.61 -3.82
CA ILE A 86 -15.42 9.99 -3.36
C ILE A 86 -16.42 10.01 -4.53
N GLU A 87 -16.02 10.60 -5.65
CA GLU A 87 -16.89 10.74 -6.83
C GLU A 87 -17.28 9.38 -7.41
N PHE A 88 -16.33 8.46 -7.50
CA PHE A 88 -16.55 7.13 -8.10
C PHE A 88 -16.75 6.00 -7.07
N LYS A 89 -17.06 6.32 -5.81
CA LYS A 89 -17.10 5.36 -4.68
C LYS A 89 -17.95 4.10 -4.93
N ASP A 90 -18.98 4.19 -5.78
CA ASP A 90 -19.90 3.09 -6.02
C ASP A 90 -19.41 2.13 -7.13
N ASP A 91 -18.48 2.58 -7.98
CA ASP A 91 -17.97 1.86 -9.14
C ASP A 91 -16.45 1.59 -9.08
N LEU A 92 -15.73 2.32 -8.22
CA LEU A 92 -14.27 2.27 -8.08
C LEU A 92 -13.85 1.58 -6.78
N THR A 93 -12.93 0.65 -6.89
CA THR A 93 -12.17 0.11 -5.77
C THR A 93 -10.85 0.86 -5.66
N PHE A 94 -10.70 1.78 -4.71
CA PHE A 94 -9.44 2.47 -4.45
C PHE A 94 -8.67 1.74 -3.36
N ILE A 95 -7.40 1.39 -3.63
CA ILE A 95 -6.52 0.68 -2.71
C ILE A 95 -5.27 1.52 -2.46
N PHE A 96 -4.95 1.76 -1.20
CA PHE A 96 -3.66 2.35 -0.80
C PHE A 96 -2.74 1.26 -0.27
N ARG A 97 -1.50 1.20 -0.79
CA ARG A 97 -0.43 0.32 -0.34
C ARG A 97 0.79 1.12 0.10
N ASN A 98 1.33 0.78 1.24
CA ASN A 98 2.47 1.49 1.79
C ASN A 98 3.74 1.25 0.96
N SER A 99 4.39 2.33 0.55
CA SER A 99 5.69 2.28 -0.14
C SER A 99 6.67 3.33 0.45
N PRO A 100 7.00 3.25 1.75
CA PRO A 100 7.85 4.23 2.41
C PRO A 100 9.29 4.20 1.86
N LEU A 101 9.76 5.34 1.34
CA LEU A 101 11.11 5.54 0.78
C LEU A 101 12.09 5.93 1.88
N THR A 102 12.39 4.99 2.78
CA THR A 102 13.13 5.24 4.03
C THR A 102 14.55 5.80 3.85
N GLN A 103 15.14 5.69 2.65
CA GLN A 103 16.46 6.26 2.35
C GLN A 103 16.44 7.80 2.29
N ILE A 104 15.30 8.39 1.92
CA ILE A 104 15.14 9.85 1.77
C ILE A 104 14.05 10.41 2.69
N HIS A 105 13.17 9.56 3.23
CA HIS A 105 12.05 9.92 4.08
C HIS A 105 12.15 9.20 5.43
N PRO A 106 12.88 9.72 6.42
CA PRO A 106 13.20 9.00 7.67
C PRO A 106 11.99 8.69 8.55
N ASN A 107 10.89 9.44 8.42
CA ASN A 107 9.66 9.24 9.18
C ASN A 107 8.59 8.44 8.41
N ALA A 108 8.80 8.13 7.13
CA ALA A 108 7.81 7.48 6.28
C ALA A 108 7.32 6.12 6.82
N LYS A 109 8.25 5.26 7.28
CA LYS A 109 7.89 3.96 7.84
C LYS A 109 7.08 4.10 9.13
N ALA A 110 7.39 5.08 9.97
CA ALA A 110 6.66 5.32 11.20
C ALA A 110 5.25 5.88 10.93
N ALA A 111 5.09 6.72 9.90
CA ALA A 111 3.79 7.21 9.46
C ALA A 111 2.93 6.08 8.87
N ALA A 112 3.51 5.20 8.04
CA ALA A 112 2.84 3.99 7.56
C ALA A 112 2.39 3.10 8.73
N ALA A 113 3.24 2.90 9.74
CA ALA A 113 2.88 2.12 10.93
C ALA A 113 1.74 2.77 11.73
N ALA A 114 1.70 4.10 11.81
CA ALA A 114 0.60 4.80 12.45
C ALA A 114 -0.73 4.65 11.68
N ALA A 115 -0.71 4.70 10.34
CA ALA A 115 -1.90 4.44 9.52
C ALA A 115 -2.42 3.01 9.71
N GLU A 116 -1.53 2.01 9.66
CA GLU A 116 -1.89 0.60 9.87
C GLU A 116 -2.42 0.35 11.30
N ALA A 117 -1.79 0.92 12.33
CA ALA A 117 -2.24 0.80 13.71
C ALA A 117 -3.63 1.41 13.92
N ALA A 118 -3.93 2.55 13.30
CA ALA A 118 -5.27 3.12 13.27
C ALA A 118 -6.25 2.21 12.51
N GLY A 119 -5.79 1.61 11.41
CA GLY A 119 -6.55 0.63 10.62
C GLY A 119 -6.99 -0.59 11.41
N LEU A 120 -6.18 -1.06 12.39
CA LEU A 120 -6.56 -2.13 13.32
C LEU A 120 -7.75 -1.78 14.23
N GLN A 121 -8.11 -0.51 14.29
CA GLN A 121 -9.30 0.00 14.99
C GLN A 121 -10.33 0.59 14.01
N GLY A 122 -10.25 0.23 12.71
CA GLY A 122 -11.19 0.67 11.67
C GLY A 122 -11.04 2.16 11.29
N LYS A 123 -9.84 2.75 11.51
CA LYS A 123 -9.56 4.18 11.31
C LYS A 123 -8.41 4.44 10.34
N PHE A 124 -8.20 3.53 9.38
CA PHE A 124 -7.13 3.69 8.39
C PHE A 124 -7.31 4.96 7.56
N TRP A 125 -8.49 5.14 6.95
CA TRP A 125 -8.71 6.25 6.01
C TRP A 125 -8.73 7.60 6.70
N GLU A 126 -9.30 7.69 7.90
CA GLU A 126 -9.27 8.91 8.69
C GLU A 126 -7.83 9.28 9.10
N MET A 127 -7.01 8.28 9.46
CA MET A 127 -5.60 8.51 9.79
C MET A 127 -4.77 8.84 8.55
N HIS A 128 -5.01 8.15 7.43
CA HIS A 128 -4.41 8.41 6.12
C HIS A 128 -4.61 9.89 5.73
N ASP A 129 -5.85 10.36 5.80
CA ASP A 129 -6.17 11.73 5.43
C ASP A 129 -5.46 12.73 6.37
N LYS A 130 -5.44 12.48 7.70
CA LYS A 130 -4.72 13.34 8.66
C LYS A 130 -3.22 13.37 8.43
N LEU A 131 -2.60 12.25 8.06
CA LEU A 131 -1.17 12.20 7.78
C LEU A 131 -0.79 13.08 6.58
N PHE A 132 -1.59 13.10 5.52
CA PHE A 132 -1.34 13.98 4.38
C PHE A 132 -1.73 15.44 4.65
N GLU A 133 -2.88 15.70 5.27
CA GLU A 133 -3.33 17.06 5.63
C GLU A 133 -2.30 17.79 6.49
N LYS A 134 -1.71 17.09 7.46
CA LYS A 134 -0.78 17.64 8.45
C LYS A 134 0.69 17.29 8.20
N GLN A 135 1.04 16.91 6.96
CA GLN A 135 2.40 16.44 6.65
C GLN A 135 3.48 17.41 7.11
N ASP A 136 3.27 18.73 6.97
CA ASP A 136 4.25 19.75 7.37
C ASP A 136 4.53 19.76 8.88
N GLU A 137 3.58 19.30 9.71
CA GLU A 137 3.74 19.31 11.15
C GLU A 137 4.68 18.18 11.65
N TRP A 138 4.69 17.03 10.95
CA TRP A 138 5.39 15.84 11.43
C TRP A 138 6.50 15.34 10.52
N ALA A 139 6.51 15.69 9.23
CA ALA A 139 7.46 15.10 8.27
C ALA A 139 8.91 15.38 8.63
N SER A 140 9.22 16.56 9.20
CA SER A 140 10.57 16.92 9.68
C SER A 140 10.78 16.71 11.17
N ALA A 141 9.83 16.07 11.87
CA ALA A 141 9.94 15.86 13.31
C ALA A 141 11.10 14.92 13.67
N ALA A 142 11.82 15.25 14.74
CA ALA A 142 12.79 14.34 15.33
C ALA A 142 12.11 13.05 15.82
N ALA A 143 12.84 11.94 15.80
CA ALA A 143 12.30 10.61 16.11
C ALA A 143 11.56 10.55 17.45
N GLU A 144 12.05 11.28 18.45
CA GLU A 144 11.49 11.32 19.81
C GLU A 144 10.14 12.05 19.87
N LYS A 145 9.88 12.96 18.92
CA LYS A 145 8.68 13.79 18.90
C LYS A 145 7.58 13.24 17.98
N ARG A 146 7.94 12.45 16.95
CA ARG A 146 6.98 12.01 15.92
C ARG A 146 5.79 11.23 16.49
N LEU A 147 6.01 10.40 17.53
CA LEU A 147 4.93 9.63 18.15
C LEU A 147 3.84 10.54 18.73
N SER A 148 4.20 11.69 19.31
CA SER A 148 3.22 12.64 19.85
C SER A 148 2.32 13.24 18.76
N PHE A 149 2.86 13.52 17.57
CA PHE A 149 2.08 13.95 16.42
C PHE A 149 1.11 12.84 15.97
N PHE A 150 1.60 11.61 15.83
CA PHE A 150 0.75 10.49 15.42
C PHE A 150 -0.36 10.19 16.42
N VAL A 151 -0.09 10.29 17.73
CA VAL A 151 -1.11 10.15 18.77
C VAL A 151 -2.16 11.26 18.70
N SER A 152 -1.74 12.52 18.44
CA SER A 152 -2.69 13.63 18.24
C SER A 152 -3.62 13.37 17.06
N MET A 153 -3.04 13.01 15.91
CA MET A 153 -3.80 12.70 14.69
C MET A 153 -4.70 11.47 14.87
N ALA A 154 -4.26 10.43 15.59
CA ALA A 154 -5.06 9.25 15.86
C ALA A 154 -6.32 9.60 16.71
N LYS A 155 -6.17 10.49 17.69
CA LYS A 155 -7.33 11.00 18.47
C LYS A 155 -8.31 11.75 17.57
N GLU A 156 -7.80 12.63 16.70
CA GLU A 156 -8.60 13.38 15.72
C GLU A 156 -9.28 12.46 14.70
N ALA A 157 -8.61 11.38 14.30
CA ALA A 157 -9.15 10.32 13.43
C ALA A 157 -10.20 9.44 14.13
N GLY A 158 -10.39 9.59 15.44
CA GLY A 158 -11.37 8.83 16.20
C GLY A 158 -10.90 7.44 16.64
N VAL A 159 -9.59 7.22 16.73
CA VAL A 159 -9.00 6.02 17.35
C VAL A 159 -9.35 6.02 18.84
N LYS A 160 -9.99 4.94 19.32
CA LYS A 160 -10.54 4.90 20.68
C LYS A 160 -9.50 4.48 21.73
N ASP A 161 -8.74 3.44 21.43
CA ASP A 161 -7.72 2.89 22.33
C ASP A 161 -6.34 3.37 21.92
N ILE A 162 -5.89 4.47 22.55
CA ILE A 162 -4.60 5.10 22.23
C ILE A 162 -3.43 4.26 22.74
N GLU A 163 -3.57 3.54 23.85
CA GLU A 163 -2.47 2.69 24.33
C GLU A 163 -2.27 1.48 23.40
N LYS A 164 -3.37 0.87 22.94
CA LYS A 164 -3.31 -0.17 21.90
C LYS A 164 -2.73 0.36 20.62
N PHE A 165 -3.12 1.56 20.16
CA PHE A 165 -2.56 2.20 18.98
C PHE A 165 -1.03 2.35 19.05
N LYS A 166 -0.51 2.82 20.20
CA LYS A 166 0.94 2.93 20.43
C LYS A 166 1.63 1.57 20.35
N ALA A 167 1.07 0.54 20.98
CA ALA A 167 1.59 -0.82 20.95
C ALA A 167 1.54 -1.42 19.53
N ASP A 168 0.46 -1.17 18.78
CA ASP A 168 0.28 -1.68 17.44
C ASP A 168 1.27 -1.04 16.45
N ILE A 169 1.67 0.24 16.60
CA ILE A 169 2.71 0.89 15.77
C ILE A 169 4.01 0.08 15.76
N GLU A 170 4.39 -0.50 16.89
CA GLU A 170 5.63 -1.27 17.03
C GLU A 170 5.42 -2.78 16.83
N SER A 171 4.19 -3.21 16.56
CA SER A 171 3.86 -4.62 16.47
C SER A 171 4.44 -5.29 15.23
N LYS A 172 4.76 -6.59 15.36
CA LYS A 172 5.21 -7.43 14.25
C LYS A 172 4.19 -7.42 13.10
N ARG A 173 2.89 -7.51 13.40
CA ARG A 173 1.83 -7.59 12.38
C ARG A 173 1.77 -6.33 11.51
N VAL A 174 1.92 -5.14 12.10
CA VAL A 174 1.99 -3.87 11.35
C VAL A 174 3.27 -3.80 10.50
N ASN A 175 4.40 -4.21 11.07
CA ASN A 175 5.65 -4.27 10.30
C ASN A 175 5.57 -5.28 9.15
N ASP A 176 4.93 -6.43 9.35
CA ASP A 176 4.72 -7.44 8.30
C ASP A 176 3.85 -6.88 7.15
N LYS A 177 2.76 -6.14 7.46
CA LYS A 177 1.94 -5.49 6.43
C LYS A 177 2.75 -4.53 5.57
N ILE A 178 3.51 -3.62 6.19
CA ILE A 178 4.34 -2.66 5.48
C ILE A 178 5.41 -3.38 4.64
N THR A 179 6.02 -4.43 5.18
CA THR A 179 7.05 -5.21 4.47
C THR A 179 6.45 -5.97 3.29
N TYR A 180 5.24 -6.47 3.44
CA TYR A 180 4.47 -7.12 2.38
C TYR A 180 4.13 -6.14 1.26
N ASP A 181 3.60 -4.95 1.59
CA ASP A 181 3.31 -3.91 0.61
C ASP A 181 4.57 -3.47 -0.16
N LEU A 182 5.72 -3.35 0.52
CA LEU A 182 7.01 -3.10 -0.12
C LEU A 182 7.45 -4.26 -1.04
N ALA A 183 7.10 -5.52 -0.73
CA ALA A 183 7.37 -6.64 -1.62
C ALA A 183 6.50 -6.57 -2.88
N LEU A 184 5.22 -6.20 -2.75
CA LEU A 184 4.32 -5.95 -3.89
C LEU A 184 4.82 -4.78 -4.74
N ALA A 185 5.22 -3.67 -4.10
CA ALA A 185 5.78 -2.51 -4.79
C ALA A 185 7.00 -2.90 -5.64
N ARG A 186 7.93 -3.69 -5.09
CA ARG A 186 9.09 -4.21 -5.85
C ARG A 186 8.68 -5.11 -7.01
N LYS A 187 7.69 -5.99 -6.81
CA LYS A 187 7.14 -6.83 -7.87
C LYS A 187 6.58 -6.01 -9.02
N ASP A 188 5.85 -4.94 -8.72
CA ASP A 188 5.22 -4.07 -9.72
C ASP A 188 6.20 -3.01 -10.29
N GLY A 189 7.49 -3.10 -9.96
CA GLY A 189 8.52 -2.17 -10.46
C GLY A 189 8.37 -0.74 -9.94
N VAL A 190 7.77 -0.58 -8.75
CA VAL A 190 7.62 0.73 -8.09
C VAL A 190 8.96 1.17 -7.52
N ASN A 191 9.46 2.30 -7.98
CA ASN A 191 10.74 2.90 -7.58
C ASN A 191 10.61 4.36 -7.13
N SER A 192 9.40 4.91 -7.18
CA SER A 192 9.06 6.27 -6.77
C SER A 192 7.63 6.32 -6.24
N THR A 193 7.28 7.38 -5.50
CA THR A 193 5.91 7.60 -5.01
C THR A 193 5.44 9.03 -5.35
N PRO A 194 4.14 9.22 -5.64
CA PRO A 194 3.16 8.16 -5.80
C PRO A 194 3.40 7.37 -7.09
N THR A 195 3.10 6.07 -7.08
CA THR A 195 2.95 5.28 -8.29
C THR A 195 1.52 4.75 -8.33
N ILE A 196 0.81 5.03 -9.39
CA ILE A 196 -0.62 4.75 -9.53
C ILE A 196 -0.84 3.73 -10.65
N PHE A 197 -1.68 2.74 -10.39
CA PHE A 197 -2.14 1.76 -11.36
C PHE A 197 -3.65 1.80 -11.48
N LEU A 198 -4.16 1.82 -12.71
CA LEU A 198 -5.58 1.64 -13.02
C LEU A 198 -5.75 0.32 -13.78
N ASP A 199 -6.52 -0.61 -13.24
CA ASP A 199 -6.73 -1.95 -13.78
C ASP A 199 -5.41 -2.67 -14.13
N GLY A 200 -4.42 -2.53 -13.25
CA GLY A 200 -3.09 -3.13 -13.40
C GLY A 200 -2.17 -2.44 -14.41
N LYS A 201 -2.59 -1.34 -15.01
CA LYS A 201 -1.75 -0.51 -15.89
C LYS A 201 -1.22 0.68 -15.13
N ARG A 202 0.10 0.85 -15.13
CA ARG A 202 0.75 2.03 -14.56
C ARG A 202 0.32 3.29 -15.30
N ILE A 203 -0.08 4.31 -14.56
CA ILE A 203 -0.43 5.63 -15.08
C ILE A 203 0.77 6.55 -14.91
N ASP A 204 1.14 7.23 -15.99
CA ASP A 204 2.23 8.20 -15.95
C ASP A 204 1.85 9.46 -15.15
N SER A 205 2.86 10.18 -14.66
CA SER A 205 2.67 11.34 -13.80
C SER A 205 1.98 12.51 -14.51
N GLU A 206 2.17 12.67 -15.80
CA GLU A 206 1.52 13.72 -16.58
C GLU A 206 0.01 13.46 -16.71
N THR A 207 -0.34 12.19 -16.84
CA THR A 207 -1.75 11.77 -16.94
C THR A 207 -2.49 11.91 -15.62
N TRP A 208 -1.95 11.40 -14.50
CA TRP A 208 -2.67 11.50 -13.23
C TRP A 208 -2.63 12.92 -12.62
N ALA A 209 -1.68 13.77 -12.99
CA ALA A 209 -1.66 15.18 -12.58
C ALA A 209 -2.70 16.05 -13.32
N ASP A 210 -3.18 15.61 -14.48
CA ASP A 210 -4.28 16.25 -15.20
C ASP A 210 -5.62 15.68 -14.72
N THR A 211 -6.33 16.46 -13.92
CA THR A 211 -7.59 16.04 -13.27
C THR A 211 -8.63 15.52 -14.26
N GLU A 212 -8.86 16.25 -15.36
CA GLU A 212 -9.89 15.91 -16.33
C GLU A 212 -9.51 14.65 -17.12
N LYS A 213 -8.25 14.55 -17.50
CA LYS A 213 -7.73 13.38 -18.22
C LYS A 213 -7.83 12.13 -17.35
N PHE A 214 -7.41 12.22 -16.09
CA PHE A 214 -7.43 11.08 -15.17
C PHE A 214 -8.86 10.66 -14.83
N LYS A 215 -9.75 11.61 -14.57
CA LYS A 215 -11.18 11.37 -14.37
C LYS A 215 -11.83 10.67 -15.58
N SER A 216 -11.57 11.16 -16.80
CA SER A 216 -12.05 10.54 -18.03
C SER A 216 -11.58 9.09 -18.16
N MET A 217 -10.31 8.82 -17.86
CA MET A 217 -9.71 7.49 -17.92
C MET A 217 -10.38 6.51 -16.93
N ILE A 218 -10.67 6.95 -15.70
CA ILE A 218 -11.41 6.15 -14.72
C ILE A 218 -12.83 5.87 -15.22
N GLN A 219 -13.53 6.89 -15.73
CA GLN A 219 -14.90 6.75 -16.26
C GLN A 219 -14.95 5.79 -17.46
N GLU A 220 -13.98 5.86 -18.35
CA GLU A 220 -13.86 4.92 -19.49
C GLU A 220 -13.67 3.48 -19.03
N SER A 221 -12.83 3.25 -18.01
CA SER A 221 -12.65 1.93 -17.42
C SER A 221 -13.94 1.40 -16.80
N ILE A 222 -14.66 2.22 -16.01
CA ILE A 222 -15.94 1.87 -15.41
C ILE A 222 -16.94 1.47 -16.51
N ASN A 223 -17.07 2.29 -17.55
CA ASN A 223 -18.00 2.03 -18.67
C ASN A 223 -17.67 0.74 -19.42
N LYS A 224 -16.37 0.45 -19.58
CA LYS A 224 -15.92 -0.81 -20.20
C LYS A 224 -16.35 -2.02 -19.38
N HIS A 225 -16.12 -2.00 -18.08
CA HIS A 225 -16.49 -3.10 -17.18
C HIS A 225 -18.01 -3.31 -17.14
N LYS A 226 -18.81 -2.25 -17.13
CA LYS A 226 -20.29 -2.33 -17.21
C LYS A 226 -20.75 -3.02 -18.50
N LYS A 227 -20.20 -2.61 -19.66
CA LYS A 227 -20.52 -3.23 -20.97
C LYS A 227 -20.12 -4.72 -21.03
N ASP A 228 -19.00 -5.10 -20.42
CA ASP A 228 -18.57 -6.50 -20.40
C ASP A 228 -19.48 -7.36 -19.53
N ASP A 229 -20.08 -6.81 -18.49
CA ASP A 229 -21.06 -7.48 -17.64
C ASP A 229 -22.39 -7.69 -18.36
N ASP A 230 -22.91 -6.65 -19.04
CA ASP A 230 -24.13 -6.74 -19.82
C ASP A 230 -24.03 -7.85 -20.87
N LYS A 231 -22.92 -7.90 -21.63
CA LYS A 231 -22.67 -8.97 -22.61
C LYS A 231 -22.60 -10.37 -21.99
N LYS A 232 -22.04 -10.49 -20.78
CA LYS A 232 -21.99 -11.78 -20.07
C LYS A 232 -23.36 -12.21 -19.56
N ALA A 233 -24.19 -11.26 -19.15
CA ALA A 233 -25.56 -11.51 -18.71
C ALA A 233 -26.43 -11.97 -19.88
N GLU A 234 -26.37 -11.29 -21.03
CA GLU A 234 -27.06 -11.67 -22.24
C GLU A 234 -26.72 -13.08 -22.72
N LYS A 235 -25.39 -13.38 -22.79
CA LYS A 235 -24.91 -14.72 -23.18
C LYS A 235 -25.42 -15.83 -22.25
N LYS A 236 -25.44 -15.58 -20.91
CA LYS A 236 -25.96 -16.55 -19.94
C LYS A 236 -27.50 -16.75 -20.10
N ALA A 237 -28.26 -15.74 -20.53
CA ALA A 237 -29.68 -15.84 -20.80
C ALA A 237 -29.92 -16.71 -22.04
N ASP A 238 -29.19 -16.46 -23.13
CA ASP A 238 -29.28 -17.23 -24.37
C ASP A 238 -28.91 -18.71 -24.18
N ASP A 239 -27.86 -18.99 -23.41
CA ASP A 239 -27.43 -20.37 -23.13
C ASP A 239 -28.48 -21.13 -22.29
N LYS A 240 -29.18 -20.44 -21.38
CA LYS A 240 -30.29 -21.06 -20.61
C LYS A 240 -31.52 -21.32 -21.44
N GLU A 241 -31.81 -20.50 -22.45
CA GLU A 241 -32.96 -20.68 -23.36
C GLU A 241 -32.72 -21.85 -24.32
N LYS A 242 -31.48 -22.02 -24.80
CA LYS A 242 -31.08 -23.15 -25.68
C LYS A 242 -30.99 -24.50 -24.98
N ALA A 243 -30.94 -24.50 -23.64
CA ALA A 243 -30.87 -25.73 -22.83
C ALA A 243 -32.23 -26.24 -22.35
N LYS A 244 -33.34 -25.56 -22.70
CA LYS A 244 -34.70 -25.98 -22.47
C LYS A 244 -35.33 -26.55 -23.76
#